data_43af0dfe295faf12ff18e893a7e04f86
#
_entry.id   43af0dfe295faf12ff18e893a7e04f86
#
_cell.length_a   1.000
_cell.length_b   1.000
_cell.length_c   1.000
_cell.angle_alpha   90.00
_cell.angle_beta   90.00
_cell.angle_gamma   90.00
#
_symmetry.space_group_name_H-M   'P 1'
#
loop_
_entity.id
_entity.type
_entity.pdbx_description
1 polymer ?
#
loop_
_entity_poly.entity_id
_entity_poly.type
_entity_poly.pdbx_seq_one_letter_code
_entity_poly.pdbx_strand_id
1 'polypeptide(L)'
;MKRSLAIVISIAFLGTSLSVPAFAAVKAGATCPKAGKTSVASGKTFTCVKSRKKLTWDKGVAVAKPVAAQQPNAAPKVQVAGGPCSTVGESQKNSLGYLECREIADNKKVYFQLSSNVQDIPAQNSPLPMSTCRVGDQRATQPTQDNYAIAYPILWSPLPRTGSNKVLFLPFDFSDNPGTGSPKELYSQDIRKFKEWIKHYSNGKFAVEVETSDTWIRASKPSNAYESYLSHANPNSKKGFEMLLKDSEKLFDYSTVDVVLLMFPSDLKTFKSESGSKGPIVETNKGPKRMGTFSTGKNLYNSRTELWFWLTHELLHSWGIKQHAPAWPAVLSINTGSSGPGQSLITWDSMIMDWANPSDVWCSEIDSLKTTEVTLAPLEREQKGVKAAMVKLSPSRVLVMESHRKDKWGKFVDGTYGVTAYIVDTRFDTDRAGEYAGVDDFKGTKYTRAANYLEFKLNHGDYKAERFNQATGESWGMQTYFSKNYFLYEGESFTYEGVTVKLVRSGDNDTIEIKGSK
;
A
#
# COMPACT_ATOMS: atom_id res chain seq x y z
N MET A 1 -5.72 63.10 11.43
CA MET A 1 -6.93 63.92 11.33
C MET A 1 -7.68 63.57 10.06
N LYS A 2 -8.85 62.97 10.18
CA LYS A 2 -10.08 63.12 9.38
C LYS A 2 -11.01 61.98 9.80
N ARG A 3 -12.00 62.36 10.58
CA ARG A 3 -13.13 61.54 11.01
C ARG A 3 -14.16 61.53 9.88
N SER A 4 -14.68 60.39 9.49
CA SER A 4 -15.87 60.28 8.65
C SER A 4 -17.03 59.74 9.47
N LEU A 5 -18.07 60.50 9.47
CA LEU A 5 -19.32 60.38 10.20
C LEU A 5 -20.27 59.49 9.38
N ALA A 6 -20.76 58.38 9.96
CA ALA A 6 -21.81 57.57 9.35
C ALA A 6 -23.17 58.01 9.88
N ILE A 7 -24.03 58.40 8.97
CA ILE A 7 -25.42 58.80 9.24
C ILE A 7 -26.28 57.54 9.21
N VAL A 8 -26.97 57.27 10.32
CA VAL A 8 -28.00 56.23 10.43
C VAL A 8 -29.35 56.87 10.12
N ILE A 9 -30.02 56.45 9.07
CA ILE A 9 -31.39 56.86 8.73
C ILE A 9 -32.32 55.75 9.28
N SER A 10 -33.09 56.12 10.31
CA SER A 10 -34.17 55.28 10.85
C SER A 10 -35.45 55.60 10.10
N ILE A 11 -36.00 54.65 9.36
CA ILE A 11 -37.32 54.72 8.73
C ILE A 11 -38.33 54.05 9.67
N ALA A 12 -39.20 54.85 10.25
CA ALA A 12 -40.33 54.36 11.03
C ALA A 12 -41.48 53.97 10.09
N PHE A 13 -41.86 52.68 10.09
CA PHE A 13 -43.09 52.21 9.45
C PHE A 13 -44.25 52.25 10.46
N LEU A 14 -45.21 53.08 10.18
CA LEU A 14 -46.53 53.01 10.84
C LEU A 14 -47.30 51.80 10.29
N GLY A 15 -47.44 50.76 11.11
CA GLY A 15 -48.25 49.60 10.80
C GLY A 15 -49.70 49.81 11.18
N THR A 16 -50.59 49.85 10.20
CA THR A 16 -52.03 49.76 10.40
C THR A 16 -52.41 48.32 10.73
N SER A 17 -52.90 48.12 11.95
CA SER A 17 -53.38 46.81 12.43
C SER A 17 -54.72 46.46 11.74
N LEU A 18 -54.68 45.58 10.75
CA LEU A 18 -55.86 44.89 10.25
C LEU A 18 -56.17 43.74 11.21
N SER A 19 -57.26 43.79 11.92
CA SER A 19 -57.81 42.72 12.77
C SER A 19 -58.18 41.51 11.89
N VAL A 20 -57.36 40.47 11.92
CA VAL A 20 -57.70 39.20 11.33
C VAL A 20 -58.65 38.45 12.25
N PRO A 21 -59.80 37.91 11.77
CA PRO A 21 -60.67 37.14 12.62
C PRO A 21 -59.95 35.91 13.17
N ALA A 22 -60.05 35.71 14.48
CA ALA A 22 -59.46 34.58 15.19
C ALA A 22 -60.07 33.26 14.64
N PHE A 23 -59.32 32.55 13.80
CA PHE A 23 -59.69 31.21 13.42
C PHE A 23 -59.62 30.29 14.66
N ALA A 24 -60.74 29.64 14.98
CA ALA A 24 -60.80 28.69 16.07
C ALA A 24 -59.73 27.60 15.88
N ALA A 25 -58.96 27.33 16.93
CA ALA A 25 -57.85 26.38 16.89
C ALA A 25 -58.33 25.00 16.39
N VAL A 26 -57.67 24.49 15.38
CA VAL A 26 -58.00 23.18 14.78
C VAL A 26 -57.66 22.08 15.76
N LYS A 27 -58.70 21.36 16.26
CA LYS A 27 -58.58 20.22 17.16
C LYS A 27 -59.71 19.18 16.87
N ALA A 28 -59.49 17.95 17.19
CA ALA A 28 -60.46 16.88 16.97
C ALA A 28 -61.82 17.22 17.59
N GLY A 29 -62.88 17.03 16.84
CA GLY A 29 -64.26 17.33 17.24
C GLY A 29 -64.69 18.78 17.16
N ALA A 30 -63.80 19.72 16.92
CA ALA A 30 -64.14 21.14 16.68
C ALA A 30 -64.83 21.31 15.31
N THR A 31 -65.72 22.31 15.16
CA THR A 31 -66.43 22.61 13.92
C THR A 31 -65.46 22.98 12.82
N CYS A 32 -65.67 22.51 11.61
CA CYS A 32 -64.86 22.79 10.46
C CYS A 32 -65.69 23.34 9.28
N PRO A 33 -65.10 24.11 8.35
CA PRO A 33 -65.84 24.90 7.43
C PRO A 33 -66.42 24.14 6.23
N LYS A 34 -65.79 23.06 5.77
CA LYS A 34 -66.19 22.31 4.57
C LYS A 34 -65.69 20.88 4.63
N ALA A 35 -66.58 19.91 4.37
CA ALA A 35 -66.22 18.48 4.30
C ALA A 35 -65.09 18.25 3.28
N GLY A 36 -64.12 17.42 3.67
CA GLY A 36 -62.92 17.13 2.87
C GLY A 36 -61.79 18.13 3.01
N LYS A 37 -61.97 19.30 3.66
CA LYS A 37 -60.90 20.23 3.91
C LYS A 37 -59.93 19.66 4.93
N THR A 38 -58.62 19.76 4.65
CA THR A 38 -57.57 19.34 5.56
C THR A 38 -56.91 20.55 6.23
N SER A 39 -56.36 20.37 7.43
CA SER A 39 -55.59 21.37 8.15
C SER A 39 -54.56 20.69 9.04
N VAL A 40 -53.38 21.27 9.15
CA VAL A 40 -52.30 20.77 10.01
C VAL A 40 -52.23 21.60 11.27
N ALA A 41 -52.33 20.94 12.43
CA ALA A 41 -52.16 21.57 13.71
C ALA A 41 -51.54 20.54 14.69
N SER A 42 -50.67 21.02 15.59
CA SER A 42 -50.04 20.16 16.63
C SER A 42 -49.42 18.86 16.10
N GLY A 43 -48.74 18.94 14.89
CA GLY A 43 -48.07 17.78 14.31
C GLY A 43 -49.01 16.70 13.75
N LYS A 44 -50.29 17.03 13.53
CA LYS A 44 -51.30 16.13 12.94
C LYS A 44 -52.02 16.83 11.78
N THR A 45 -52.35 16.04 10.76
CA THR A 45 -53.24 16.46 9.69
C THR A 45 -54.66 16.06 10.07
N PHE A 46 -55.56 17.03 10.19
CA PHE A 46 -56.98 16.86 10.45
C PHE A 46 -57.77 16.99 9.14
N THR A 47 -58.76 16.12 8.98
CA THR A 47 -59.69 16.19 7.83
C THR A 47 -61.08 16.55 8.34
N CYS A 48 -61.74 17.48 7.70
CA CYS A 48 -63.10 17.87 8.04
C CYS A 48 -64.08 16.81 7.54
N VAL A 49 -64.75 16.11 8.49
CA VAL A 49 -65.68 15.04 8.17
C VAL A 49 -67.10 15.39 8.62
N LYS A 50 -68.12 14.88 7.90
CA LYS A 50 -69.52 15.04 8.28
C LYS A 50 -69.87 13.96 9.32
N SER A 51 -70.10 14.40 10.57
CA SER A 51 -70.56 13.52 11.64
C SER A 51 -71.98 13.89 12.00
N ARG A 52 -72.92 13.00 11.73
CA ARG A 52 -74.38 13.22 11.85
C ARG A 52 -74.81 14.48 11.08
N LYS A 53 -75.23 15.56 11.77
CA LYS A 53 -75.69 16.80 11.10
C LYS A 53 -74.64 17.95 11.20
N LYS A 54 -73.42 17.67 11.65
CA LYS A 54 -72.36 18.70 11.84
C LYS A 54 -71.10 18.34 11.10
N LEU A 55 -70.34 19.33 10.67
CA LEU A 55 -69.00 19.20 10.12
C LEU A 55 -67.97 19.41 11.27
N THR A 56 -67.14 18.37 11.49
CA THR A 56 -66.14 18.39 12.57
C THR A 56 -64.81 17.88 12.08
N TRP A 57 -63.74 18.35 12.69
CA TRP A 57 -62.41 17.80 12.46
C TRP A 57 -62.30 16.37 13.04
N ASP A 58 -61.70 15.47 12.27
CA ASP A 58 -61.45 14.09 12.68
C ASP A 58 -60.40 14.01 13.80
N LYS A 59 -59.96 12.80 14.20
CA LYS A 59 -58.93 12.61 15.24
C LYS A 59 -57.54 13.05 14.81
N GLY A 60 -57.34 13.43 13.54
CA GLY A 60 -56.07 13.80 12.95
C GLY A 60 -55.08 12.61 12.87
N VAL A 61 -54.41 12.49 11.74
CA VAL A 61 -53.32 11.54 11.51
C VAL A 61 -51.98 12.25 11.75
N ALA A 62 -51.09 11.63 12.49
CA ALA A 62 -49.74 12.20 12.71
C ALA A 62 -49.07 12.48 11.35
N VAL A 63 -48.59 13.70 11.18
CA VAL A 63 -47.75 14.03 10.03
C VAL A 63 -46.46 13.26 10.22
N ALA A 64 -46.18 12.27 9.34
CA ALA A 64 -44.87 11.62 9.32
C ALA A 64 -43.83 12.73 9.23
N LYS A 65 -42.88 12.77 10.19
CA LYS A 65 -41.73 13.66 10.04
C LYS A 65 -41.14 13.38 8.65
N PRO A 66 -40.89 14.39 7.82
CA PRO A 66 -40.15 14.17 6.61
C PRO A 66 -38.88 13.45 7.03
N VAL A 67 -38.66 12.25 6.52
CA VAL A 67 -37.33 11.66 6.49
C VAL A 67 -36.49 12.76 5.85
N ALA A 68 -35.54 13.30 6.59
CA ALA A 68 -34.65 14.32 6.07
C ALA A 68 -34.16 13.77 4.73
N ALA A 69 -34.56 14.41 3.64
CA ALA A 69 -34.05 14.07 2.33
C ALA A 69 -32.53 14.10 2.52
N GLN A 70 -31.88 12.92 2.38
CA GLN A 70 -30.43 12.88 2.32
C GLN A 70 -30.09 13.92 1.26
N GLN A 71 -29.42 14.99 1.68
CA GLN A 71 -28.84 15.93 0.73
C GLN A 71 -28.12 15.08 -0.29
N PRO A 72 -28.32 15.26 -1.58
CA PRO A 72 -27.54 14.59 -2.58
C PRO A 72 -26.09 14.79 -2.17
N ASN A 73 -25.36 13.68 -1.91
CA ASN A 73 -23.96 13.72 -1.54
C ASN A 73 -23.30 14.76 -2.44
N ALA A 74 -22.84 15.85 -1.86
CA ALA A 74 -22.11 16.86 -2.59
C ALA A 74 -21.04 16.09 -3.36
N ALA A 75 -21.00 16.27 -4.67
CA ALA A 75 -20.00 15.61 -5.50
C ALA A 75 -18.65 15.72 -4.80
N PRO A 76 -17.89 14.63 -4.63
CA PRO A 76 -16.68 14.64 -3.83
C PRO A 76 -15.82 15.82 -4.31
N LYS A 77 -15.50 16.75 -3.42
CA LYS A 77 -14.65 17.88 -3.76
C LYS A 77 -13.35 17.32 -4.31
N VAL A 78 -13.08 17.58 -5.58
CA VAL A 78 -11.81 17.19 -6.20
C VAL A 78 -10.70 17.86 -5.39
N GLN A 79 -9.90 17.08 -4.72
CA GLN A 79 -8.77 17.57 -3.95
C GLN A 79 -7.69 18.10 -4.90
N VAL A 80 -6.99 19.14 -4.47
CA VAL A 80 -5.93 19.78 -5.26
C VAL A 80 -4.64 19.85 -4.44
N ALA A 81 -3.51 19.89 -5.12
CA ALA A 81 -2.22 20.10 -4.48
C ALA A 81 -2.24 21.42 -3.67
N GLY A 82 -1.70 21.39 -2.47
CA GLY A 82 -1.76 22.51 -1.51
C GLY A 82 -3.07 22.59 -0.72
N GLY A 83 -4.11 21.84 -1.08
CA GLY A 83 -5.35 21.76 -0.31
C GLY A 83 -5.14 21.04 1.03
N PRO A 84 -5.96 21.35 2.06
CA PRO A 84 -5.84 20.73 3.37
C PRO A 84 -6.21 19.24 3.32
N CYS A 85 -5.52 18.45 4.13
CA CYS A 85 -5.81 17.04 4.33
C CYS A 85 -5.82 16.69 5.83
N SER A 86 -6.35 15.52 6.18
CA SER A 86 -6.57 15.15 7.58
C SER A 86 -5.54 14.17 8.12
N THR A 87 -5.14 13.22 7.31
CA THR A 87 -4.30 12.10 7.74
C THR A 87 -3.02 12.03 6.91
N VAL A 88 -1.87 12.17 7.55
CA VAL A 88 -0.56 12.05 6.88
C VAL A 88 -0.47 10.69 6.18
N GLY A 89 -0.04 10.71 4.90
CA GLY A 89 0.04 9.54 4.05
C GLY A 89 -1.28 9.08 3.43
N GLU A 90 -2.40 9.74 3.75
CA GLU A 90 -3.64 9.55 3.01
C GLU A 90 -3.40 9.91 1.53
N SER A 91 -3.86 9.05 0.62
CA SER A 91 -3.68 9.23 -0.81
C SER A 91 -5.01 9.37 -1.52
N GLN A 92 -5.07 10.29 -2.47
CA GLN A 92 -6.24 10.49 -3.34
C GLN A 92 -5.80 10.65 -4.79
N LYS A 93 -6.67 10.25 -5.72
CA LYS A 93 -6.45 10.43 -7.16
C LYS A 93 -7.17 11.70 -7.62
N ASN A 94 -6.51 12.50 -8.44
CA ASN A 94 -7.13 13.63 -9.16
C ASN A 94 -6.85 13.52 -10.67
N SER A 95 -7.24 14.54 -11.44
CA SER A 95 -7.02 14.56 -12.89
C SER A 95 -5.54 14.63 -13.30
N LEU A 96 -4.66 15.02 -12.39
CA LEU A 96 -3.22 15.16 -12.61
C LEU A 96 -2.41 13.99 -12.05
N GLY A 97 -3.06 12.97 -11.46
CA GLY A 97 -2.38 11.82 -10.89
C GLY A 97 -2.77 11.58 -9.43
N TYR A 98 -1.78 11.37 -8.57
CA TYR A 98 -1.98 11.09 -7.15
C TYR A 98 -1.57 12.27 -6.28
N LEU A 99 -2.35 12.47 -5.23
CA LEU A 99 -2.06 13.36 -4.13
C LEU A 99 -1.70 12.51 -2.90
N GLU A 100 -0.75 12.95 -2.11
CA GLU A 100 -0.44 12.39 -0.79
C GLU A 100 -0.48 13.48 0.25
N CYS A 101 -1.18 13.23 1.36
CA CYS A 101 -1.22 14.13 2.50
C CYS A 101 0.12 14.09 3.24
N ARG A 102 0.75 15.25 3.40
CA ARG A 102 2.02 15.41 4.12
C ARG A 102 1.90 16.51 5.15
N GLU A 103 2.56 16.32 6.27
CA GLU A 103 2.73 17.37 7.24
C GLU A 103 3.85 18.33 6.80
N ILE A 104 3.57 19.62 6.90
CA ILE A 104 4.52 20.69 6.64
C ILE A 104 4.77 21.48 7.93
N ALA A 105 5.59 22.54 7.87
CA ALA A 105 5.84 23.39 9.01
C ALA A 105 4.52 23.83 9.70
N ASP A 106 4.56 24.06 11.00
CA ASP A 106 3.42 24.45 11.84
C ASP A 106 2.31 23.39 11.97
N ASN A 107 2.65 22.10 11.87
CA ASN A 107 1.71 20.97 11.97
C ASN A 107 0.55 21.05 10.96
N LYS A 108 0.71 21.80 9.90
CA LYS A 108 -0.26 21.84 8.80
C LYS A 108 -0.12 20.60 7.94
N LYS A 109 -1.27 20.06 7.53
CA LYS A 109 -1.33 18.90 6.64
C LYS A 109 -1.92 19.33 5.32
N VAL A 110 -1.17 19.11 4.25
CA VAL A 110 -1.58 19.49 2.88
C VAL A 110 -1.31 18.37 1.90
N TYR A 111 -2.09 18.33 0.82
CA TYR A 111 -1.87 17.41 -0.28
C TYR A 111 -0.69 17.83 -1.15
N PHE A 112 0.22 16.91 -1.40
CA PHE A 112 1.29 17.03 -2.38
C PHE A 112 0.94 16.25 -3.64
N GLN A 113 1.12 16.86 -4.81
CA GLN A 113 1.02 16.16 -6.08
C GLN A 113 2.24 15.24 -6.26
N LEU A 114 2.00 13.95 -6.45
CA LEU A 114 3.06 12.95 -6.66
C LEU A 114 3.36 12.75 -8.14
N SER A 115 2.34 12.70 -8.99
CA SER A 115 2.51 12.63 -10.43
C SER A 115 1.63 13.63 -11.15
N SER A 116 2.07 14.06 -12.33
CA SER A 116 1.36 15.03 -13.14
C SER A 116 0.53 14.41 -14.27
N ASN A 117 0.81 13.16 -14.63
CA ASN A 117 0.12 12.48 -15.73
C ASN A 117 0.00 10.98 -15.46
N VAL A 118 -1.22 10.46 -15.55
CA VAL A 118 -1.54 9.04 -15.31
C VAL A 118 -2.34 8.42 -16.46
N GLN A 119 -2.14 8.91 -17.68
CA GLN A 119 -2.79 8.31 -18.83
C GLN A 119 -2.21 6.92 -19.09
N ASP A 120 -3.11 5.96 -19.35
CA ASP A 120 -2.72 4.61 -19.71
C ASP A 120 -1.92 4.62 -21.01
N ILE A 121 -0.86 3.83 -21.08
CA ILE A 121 -0.08 3.65 -22.29
C ILE A 121 -0.85 2.67 -23.18
N PRO A 122 -1.02 2.97 -24.47
CA PRO A 122 -1.65 2.04 -25.41
C PRO A 122 -0.94 0.67 -25.38
N ALA A 123 -1.73 -0.38 -25.60
CA ALA A 123 -1.18 -1.73 -25.69
C ALA A 123 -0.10 -1.80 -26.78
N GLN A 124 1.00 -2.44 -26.45
CA GLN A 124 2.13 -2.65 -27.34
C GLN A 124 2.22 -4.12 -27.73
N ASN A 125 2.54 -4.37 -28.99
CA ASN A 125 2.68 -5.74 -29.46
C ASN A 125 3.99 -6.36 -28.93
N SER A 126 3.84 -7.37 -28.11
CA SER A 126 4.96 -8.23 -27.71
C SER A 126 5.22 -9.29 -28.79
N PRO A 127 6.47 -9.49 -29.24
CA PRO A 127 6.79 -10.52 -30.24
C PRO A 127 6.44 -11.93 -29.75
N LEU A 128 6.59 -12.17 -28.45
CA LEU A 128 6.35 -13.45 -27.81
C LEU A 128 5.43 -13.27 -26.59
N PRO A 129 4.67 -14.29 -26.21
CA PRO A 129 3.85 -14.24 -25.01
C PRO A 129 4.73 -14.16 -23.76
N MET A 130 4.21 -13.54 -22.69
CA MET A 130 4.90 -13.44 -21.39
C MET A 130 5.43 -14.79 -20.89
N SER A 131 4.72 -15.88 -21.18
CA SER A 131 5.13 -17.23 -20.79
C SER A 131 6.49 -17.66 -21.34
N THR A 132 6.93 -17.12 -22.48
CA THR A 132 8.27 -17.39 -23.03
C THR A 132 9.39 -16.85 -22.14
N CYS A 133 9.15 -15.70 -21.49
CA CYS A 133 10.10 -15.10 -20.55
C CYS A 133 10.05 -15.72 -19.14
N ARG A 134 9.14 -16.66 -18.89
CA ARG A 134 9.08 -17.47 -17.67
C ARG A 134 10.10 -18.61 -17.73
N VAL A 135 11.35 -18.31 -17.42
CA VAL A 135 12.41 -19.32 -17.42
C VAL A 135 12.27 -20.32 -16.27
N GLY A 136 12.74 -21.55 -16.50
CA GLY A 136 12.65 -22.63 -15.52
C GLY A 136 13.66 -22.51 -14.38
N ASP A 137 13.32 -23.06 -13.22
CA ASP A 137 14.24 -23.21 -12.09
C ASP A 137 15.33 -24.24 -12.45
N GLN A 138 16.56 -23.80 -12.52
CA GLN A 138 17.73 -24.59 -12.91
C GLN A 138 18.71 -24.81 -11.75
N ARG A 139 18.26 -24.55 -10.51
CA ARG A 139 19.09 -24.82 -9.34
C ARG A 139 19.36 -26.31 -9.20
N ALA A 140 20.54 -26.63 -8.67
CA ALA A 140 20.88 -28.02 -8.32
C ALA A 140 19.98 -28.58 -7.19
N THR A 141 19.49 -27.67 -6.33
CA THR A 141 18.63 -28.04 -5.20
C THR A 141 17.18 -27.74 -5.53
N GLN A 142 16.31 -28.74 -5.43
CA GLN A 142 14.88 -28.54 -5.65
C GLN A 142 14.23 -27.64 -4.59
N PRO A 143 13.21 -26.86 -4.94
CA PRO A 143 12.46 -26.06 -3.98
C PRO A 143 11.85 -26.94 -2.88
N THR A 144 12.00 -26.51 -1.64
CA THR A 144 11.41 -27.13 -0.44
C THR A 144 10.69 -26.08 0.36
N GLN A 145 10.10 -26.45 1.50
CA GLN A 145 9.52 -25.47 2.44
C GLN A 145 10.53 -24.43 2.92
N ASP A 146 11.82 -24.75 2.88
CA ASP A 146 12.90 -23.86 3.27
C ASP A 146 13.59 -23.17 2.11
N ASN A 147 13.25 -23.55 0.89
CA ASN A 147 13.89 -23.10 -0.33
C ASN A 147 12.81 -22.81 -1.40
N TYR A 148 12.26 -21.62 -1.36
CA TYR A 148 11.16 -21.20 -2.25
C TYR A 148 11.55 -21.24 -3.73
N ALA A 149 10.53 -21.31 -4.58
CA ALA A 149 10.72 -21.17 -6.02
C ALA A 149 11.23 -19.76 -6.36
N ILE A 150 12.25 -19.72 -7.24
CA ILE A 150 12.80 -18.47 -7.78
C ILE A 150 12.40 -18.28 -9.25
N ALA A 151 11.81 -19.31 -9.84
CA ALA A 151 11.45 -19.42 -11.24
C ALA A 151 10.33 -20.46 -11.42
N TYR A 152 10.11 -20.90 -12.62
CA TYR A 152 8.96 -21.73 -13.00
C TYR A 152 9.32 -23.22 -13.14
N PRO A 153 8.36 -24.13 -12.89
CA PRO A 153 7.05 -23.89 -12.30
C PRO A 153 7.14 -23.49 -10.82
N ILE A 154 6.19 -22.70 -10.33
CA ILE A 154 6.12 -22.36 -8.92
C ILE A 154 5.50 -23.54 -8.16
N LEU A 155 6.34 -24.31 -7.51
CA LEU A 155 5.94 -25.58 -6.90
C LEU A 155 5.38 -25.43 -5.49
N TRP A 156 5.74 -24.34 -4.78
CA TRP A 156 5.36 -24.20 -3.38
C TRP A 156 5.24 -22.72 -2.96
N SER A 157 4.30 -22.48 -2.06
CA SER A 157 4.13 -21.22 -1.33
C SER A 157 3.56 -21.52 0.05
N PRO A 158 4.04 -20.89 1.13
CA PRO A 158 3.51 -21.08 2.49
C PRO A 158 2.03 -20.75 2.62
N LEU A 159 1.59 -19.70 1.92
CA LEU A 159 0.22 -19.23 1.87
C LEU A 159 -0.21 -19.03 0.42
N PRO A 160 -1.53 -19.08 0.14
CA PRO A 160 -2.05 -18.69 -1.17
C PRO A 160 -1.63 -17.27 -1.53
N ARG A 161 -1.21 -17.07 -2.78
CA ARG A 161 -0.80 -15.77 -3.32
C ARG A 161 -1.81 -15.16 -4.30
N THR A 162 -2.92 -15.86 -4.55
CA THR A 162 -4.08 -15.38 -5.31
C THR A 162 -5.35 -15.63 -4.50
N GLY A 163 -6.43 -14.90 -4.80
CA GLY A 163 -7.66 -14.95 -4.01
C GLY A 163 -7.61 -14.02 -2.81
N SER A 164 -7.71 -14.53 -1.59
CA SER A 164 -7.63 -13.70 -0.38
C SER A 164 -6.96 -14.41 0.78
N ASN A 165 -6.32 -13.60 1.65
CA ASN A 165 -5.88 -14.05 2.96
C ASN A 165 -6.47 -13.17 4.05
N LYS A 166 -6.77 -13.80 5.19
CA LYS A 166 -7.16 -13.11 6.41
C LYS A 166 -5.98 -13.03 7.37
N VAL A 167 -5.58 -11.82 7.69
CA VAL A 167 -4.47 -11.50 8.59
C VAL A 167 -5.04 -10.96 9.89
N LEU A 168 -4.66 -11.55 11.01
CA LEU A 168 -5.05 -11.09 12.34
C LEU A 168 -3.87 -10.35 12.98
N PHE A 169 -4.07 -9.06 13.28
CA PHE A 169 -3.17 -8.27 14.11
C PHE A 169 -3.56 -8.41 15.56
N LEU A 170 -2.71 -9.02 16.37
CA LEU A 170 -2.89 -9.18 17.80
C LEU A 170 -2.05 -8.16 18.56
N PRO A 171 -2.63 -7.07 19.05
CA PRO A 171 -1.92 -6.04 19.79
C PRO A 171 -1.77 -6.45 21.25
N PHE A 172 -0.60 -6.90 21.63
CA PHE A 172 -0.26 -7.23 23.01
C PHE A 172 0.45 -6.09 23.71
N ASP A 173 0.09 -5.85 24.95
CA ASP A 173 0.84 -5.01 25.87
C ASP A 173 1.22 -5.78 27.13
N PHE A 174 2.03 -5.17 27.99
CA PHE A 174 2.58 -5.82 29.17
C PHE A 174 2.34 -4.96 30.41
N SER A 175 2.35 -5.60 31.60
CA SER A 175 2.19 -4.87 32.87
C SER A 175 3.28 -3.83 33.12
N ASP A 176 4.49 -4.08 32.62
CA ASP A 176 5.66 -3.21 32.69
C ASP A 176 5.83 -2.29 31.47
N ASN A 177 5.02 -2.47 30.44
CA ASN A 177 4.96 -1.63 29.23
C ASN A 177 3.52 -1.63 28.67
N PRO A 178 2.60 -0.88 29.31
CA PRO A 178 1.21 -0.79 28.86
C PRO A 178 1.11 -0.03 27.54
N GLY A 179 0.29 -0.56 26.63
CA GLY A 179 -0.04 0.12 25.37
C GLY A 179 -0.96 1.31 25.59
N THR A 180 -0.84 2.30 24.74
CA THR A 180 -1.66 3.53 24.77
C THR A 180 -2.55 3.65 23.53
N GLY A 181 -3.74 4.23 23.70
CA GLY A 181 -4.69 4.43 22.60
C GLY A 181 -5.31 3.14 22.06
N SER A 182 -6.12 3.26 21.03
CA SER A 182 -6.71 2.12 20.31
C SER A 182 -5.72 1.57 19.27
N PRO A 183 -5.34 0.30 19.34
CA PRO A 183 -4.49 -0.32 18.32
C PRO A 183 -5.09 -0.23 16.91
N LYS A 184 -6.41 -0.38 16.79
CA LYS A 184 -7.11 -0.29 15.52
C LYS A 184 -6.96 1.09 14.87
N GLU A 185 -7.07 2.15 15.66
CA GLU A 185 -6.85 3.51 15.18
C GLU A 185 -5.36 3.74 14.87
N LEU A 186 -4.48 3.30 15.77
CA LEU A 186 -3.03 3.46 15.65
C LEU A 186 -2.49 2.85 14.34
N TYR A 187 -2.95 1.67 13.96
CA TYR A 187 -2.49 0.96 12.77
C TYR A 187 -3.38 1.17 11.52
N SER A 188 -4.46 1.96 11.64
CA SER A 188 -5.45 2.11 10.56
C SER A 188 -4.85 2.59 9.24
N GLN A 189 -3.92 3.53 9.29
CA GLN A 189 -3.24 4.07 8.11
C GLN A 189 -2.32 3.04 7.46
N ASP A 190 -1.54 2.33 8.26
CA ASP A 190 -0.64 1.30 7.76
C ASP A 190 -1.42 0.15 7.13
N ILE A 191 -2.49 -0.29 7.77
CA ILE A 191 -3.40 -1.32 7.23
C ILE A 191 -4.00 -0.87 5.90
N ARG A 192 -4.45 0.38 5.80
CA ARG A 192 -5.00 0.93 4.56
C ARG A 192 -3.97 0.93 3.44
N LYS A 193 -2.77 1.49 3.67
CA LYS A 193 -1.68 1.53 2.68
C LYS A 193 -1.25 0.13 2.25
N PHE A 194 -1.13 -0.79 3.20
CA PHE A 194 -0.84 -2.19 2.92
C PHE A 194 -1.86 -2.81 1.98
N LYS A 195 -3.16 -2.66 2.26
CA LYS A 195 -4.24 -3.18 1.39
C LYS A 195 -4.26 -2.52 0.01
N GLU A 196 -4.03 -1.20 -0.05
CA GLU A 196 -3.93 -0.47 -1.33
C GLU A 196 -2.76 -0.97 -2.16
N TRP A 197 -1.60 -1.18 -1.54
CA TRP A 197 -0.41 -1.71 -2.20
C TRP A 197 -0.66 -3.10 -2.78
N ILE A 198 -1.22 -4.00 -1.98
CA ILE A 198 -1.58 -5.36 -2.42
C ILE A 198 -2.53 -5.31 -3.61
N LYS A 199 -3.60 -4.52 -3.51
CA LYS A 199 -4.57 -4.36 -4.59
C LYS A 199 -3.93 -3.88 -5.89
N HIS A 200 -3.02 -2.91 -5.78
CA HIS A 200 -2.33 -2.34 -6.94
C HIS A 200 -1.41 -3.38 -7.60
N TYR A 201 -0.43 -3.91 -6.86
CA TYR A 201 0.58 -4.79 -7.43
C TYR A 201 0.07 -6.19 -7.78
N SER A 202 -1.01 -6.63 -7.15
CA SER A 202 -1.65 -7.88 -7.54
C SER A 202 -2.57 -7.76 -8.76
N ASN A 203 -2.72 -6.57 -9.34
CA ASN A 203 -3.74 -6.31 -10.37
C ASN A 203 -5.15 -6.73 -9.92
N GLY A 204 -5.43 -6.65 -8.61
CA GLY A 204 -6.69 -7.08 -8.01
C GLY A 204 -6.88 -8.60 -7.91
N LYS A 205 -5.88 -9.41 -8.26
CA LYS A 205 -5.96 -10.89 -8.19
C LYS A 205 -5.82 -11.42 -6.77
N PHE A 206 -5.36 -10.59 -5.85
CA PHE A 206 -5.17 -10.92 -4.46
C PHE A 206 -5.70 -9.82 -3.54
N ALA A 207 -6.31 -10.22 -2.44
CA ALA A 207 -6.81 -9.32 -1.42
C ALA A 207 -6.33 -9.76 -0.03
N VAL A 208 -6.21 -8.81 0.88
CA VAL A 208 -5.92 -9.08 2.28
C VAL A 208 -7.00 -8.46 3.15
N GLU A 209 -7.61 -9.26 3.98
CA GLU A 209 -8.50 -8.83 5.05
C GLU A 209 -7.69 -8.74 6.33
N VAL A 210 -7.77 -7.60 7.00
CA VAL A 210 -7.05 -7.40 8.27
C VAL A 210 -8.07 -7.20 9.38
N GLU A 211 -7.96 -8.04 10.40
CA GLU A 211 -8.71 -7.93 11.65
C GLU A 211 -7.76 -7.50 12.77
N THR A 212 -8.21 -6.65 13.67
CA THR A 212 -7.46 -6.23 14.85
C THR A 212 -8.40 -5.81 15.97
N SER A 213 -7.90 -5.80 17.20
CA SER A 213 -8.65 -5.37 18.38
C SER A 213 -8.68 -3.84 18.53
N ASP A 214 -9.76 -3.31 19.08
CA ASP A 214 -9.86 -1.92 19.51
C ASP A 214 -9.06 -1.65 20.80
N THR A 215 -8.72 -2.70 21.55
CA THR A 215 -8.01 -2.62 22.83
C THR A 215 -6.77 -3.50 22.82
N TRP A 216 -5.76 -3.09 23.59
CA TRP A 216 -4.59 -3.91 23.86
C TRP A 216 -4.96 -5.16 24.65
N ILE A 217 -4.36 -6.28 24.27
CA ILE A 217 -4.49 -7.55 24.97
C ILE A 217 -3.38 -7.59 26.01
N ARG A 218 -3.73 -7.59 27.29
CA ARG A 218 -2.75 -7.68 28.35
C ARG A 218 -2.15 -9.09 28.42
N ALA A 219 -0.86 -9.21 28.13
CA ALA A 219 -0.13 -10.44 28.31
C ALA A 219 -0.12 -10.86 29.79
N SER A 220 -0.21 -12.16 30.03
CA SER A 220 -0.27 -12.71 31.40
C SER A 220 1.02 -12.51 32.22
N LYS A 221 2.12 -12.18 31.55
CA LYS A 221 3.43 -11.95 32.18
C LYS A 221 4.01 -10.60 31.73
N PRO A 222 4.95 -10.01 32.50
CA PRO A 222 5.66 -8.82 32.09
C PRO A 222 6.55 -9.09 30.87
N SER A 223 6.95 -8.04 30.16
CA SER A 223 7.64 -8.14 28.87
C SER A 223 8.94 -8.93 28.92
N ASN A 224 9.71 -8.80 30.01
CA ASN A 224 10.98 -9.50 30.20
C ASN A 224 10.82 -11.04 30.23
N ALA A 225 9.66 -11.56 30.58
CA ALA A 225 9.39 -13.00 30.54
C ALA A 225 9.34 -13.57 29.12
N TYR A 226 9.19 -12.72 28.11
CA TYR A 226 9.14 -13.11 26.70
C TYR A 226 10.42 -12.84 25.94
N GLU A 227 11.38 -12.08 26.52
CA GLU A 227 12.61 -11.66 25.87
C GLU A 227 13.43 -12.84 25.33
N SER A 228 13.55 -13.92 26.11
CA SER A 228 14.26 -15.12 25.70
C SER A 228 13.58 -15.94 24.60
N TYR A 229 12.36 -15.60 24.23
CA TYR A 229 11.57 -16.32 23.21
C TYR A 229 11.33 -15.48 21.96
N LEU A 230 11.08 -14.19 22.11
CA LEU A 230 10.65 -13.32 21.01
C LEU A 230 11.78 -12.44 20.43
N SER A 231 13.03 -12.69 20.80
CA SER A 231 14.18 -12.05 20.17
C SER A 231 14.41 -12.59 18.74
N HIS A 232 14.97 -11.76 17.88
CA HIS A 232 15.24 -12.07 16.49
C HIS A 232 15.92 -13.43 16.30
N ALA A 233 15.43 -14.21 15.32
CA ALA A 233 15.95 -15.53 14.95
C ALA A 233 16.03 -16.56 16.10
N ASN A 234 15.24 -16.41 17.14
CA ASN A 234 15.27 -17.34 18.27
C ASN A 234 14.63 -18.68 17.90
N PRO A 235 15.31 -19.81 18.06
CA PRO A 235 14.75 -21.14 17.80
C PRO A 235 13.58 -21.50 18.73
N ASN A 236 13.46 -20.83 19.87
CA ASN A 236 12.36 -21.01 20.82
C ASN A 236 11.18 -20.05 20.60
N SER A 237 11.16 -19.29 19.53
CA SER A 237 10.11 -18.32 19.23
C SER A 237 8.70 -18.94 19.27
N LYS A 238 8.56 -20.18 18.80
CA LYS A 238 7.29 -20.93 18.89
C LYS A 238 6.68 -20.89 20.29
N LYS A 239 7.47 -21.12 21.32
CA LYS A 239 7.00 -21.09 22.72
C LYS A 239 6.53 -19.71 23.16
N GLY A 240 7.22 -18.65 22.74
CA GLY A 240 6.78 -17.27 23.01
C GLY A 240 5.44 -16.96 22.38
N PHE A 241 5.23 -17.40 21.15
CA PHE A 241 3.93 -17.28 20.48
C PHE A 241 2.83 -18.05 21.20
N GLU A 242 3.07 -19.31 21.54
CA GLU A 242 2.10 -20.15 22.27
C GLU A 242 1.67 -19.52 23.59
N MET A 243 2.61 -18.89 24.30
CA MET A 243 2.30 -18.18 25.54
C MET A 243 1.35 -16.99 25.30
N LEU A 244 1.61 -16.17 24.30
CA LEU A 244 0.78 -15.00 23.97
C LEU A 244 -0.57 -15.40 23.37
N LEU A 245 -0.58 -16.37 22.47
CA LEU A 245 -1.85 -16.83 21.87
C LEU A 245 -2.83 -17.33 22.92
N LYS A 246 -2.34 -18.02 23.94
CA LYS A 246 -3.17 -18.51 25.02
C LYS A 246 -3.94 -17.39 25.75
N ASP A 247 -3.33 -16.19 25.84
CA ASP A 247 -3.96 -15.03 26.45
C ASP A 247 -5.10 -14.45 25.57
N SER A 248 -5.07 -14.70 24.26
CA SER A 248 -6.03 -14.16 23.28
C SER A 248 -7.04 -15.18 22.73
N GLU A 249 -6.90 -16.47 23.04
CA GLU A 249 -7.78 -17.54 22.49
C GLU A 249 -9.28 -17.38 22.80
N LYS A 250 -9.64 -16.64 23.85
CA LYS A 250 -11.02 -16.35 24.20
C LYS A 250 -11.60 -15.16 23.43
N LEU A 251 -10.74 -14.36 22.81
CA LEU A 251 -11.11 -13.10 22.17
C LEU A 251 -11.26 -13.24 20.66
N PHE A 252 -10.59 -14.22 20.05
CA PHE A 252 -10.53 -14.36 18.59
C PHE A 252 -10.81 -15.79 18.13
N ASP A 253 -11.50 -15.88 17.00
CA ASP A 253 -11.69 -17.15 16.29
C ASP A 253 -10.58 -17.36 15.26
N TYR A 254 -9.60 -18.16 15.64
CA TYR A 254 -8.48 -18.51 14.77
C TYR A 254 -8.84 -19.42 13.60
N SER A 255 -10.06 -20.01 13.55
CA SER A 255 -10.43 -20.96 12.49
C SER A 255 -10.45 -20.32 11.10
N THR A 256 -10.74 -19.02 11.03
CA THR A 256 -10.88 -18.26 9.78
C THR A 256 -9.64 -17.46 9.40
N VAL A 257 -8.56 -17.56 10.18
CA VAL A 257 -7.35 -16.73 10.01
C VAL A 257 -6.24 -17.53 9.34
N ASP A 258 -5.59 -16.95 8.34
CA ASP A 258 -4.47 -17.58 7.61
C ASP A 258 -3.12 -17.28 8.25
N VAL A 259 -2.93 -16.06 8.75
CA VAL A 259 -1.70 -15.63 9.42
C VAL A 259 -2.00 -14.72 10.61
N VAL A 260 -1.22 -14.88 11.67
CA VAL A 260 -1.33 -14.04 12.88
C VAL A 260 -0.06 -13.23 13.04
N LEU A 261 -0.21 -11.94 13.28
CA LEU A 261 0.89 -11.00 13.52
C LEU A 261 0.75 -10.40 14.91
N LEU A 262 1.79 -10.51 15.72
CA LEU A 262 1.83 -9.90 17.04
C LEU A 262 2.29 -8.45 16.92
N MET A 263 1.56 -7.54 17.54
CA MET A 263 1.87 -6.11 17.57
C MET A 263 2.15 -5.70 19.01
N PHE A 264 3.18 -4.89 19.22
CA PHE A 264 3.61 -4.46 20.55
C PHE A 264 3.68 -2.93 20.62
N PRO A 265 3.63 -2.33 21.82
CA PRO A 265 3.80 -0.88 21.97
C PRO A 265 5.10 -0.39 21.35
N SER A 266 5.06 0.79 20.74
CA SER A 266 6.19 1.37 20.02
C SER A 266 7.40 1.68 20.91
N ASP A 267 7.16 1.88 22.18
CA ASP A 267 8.16 2.18 23.21
C ASP A 267 8.68 0.96 23.97
N LEU A 268 8.26 -0.26 23.58
CA LEU A 268 8.76 -1.50 24.14
C LEU A 268 10.28 -1.58 24.04
N LYS A 269 10.96 -1.74 25.18
CA LYS A 269 12.43 -1.72 25.27
C LYS A 269 13.03 -3.09 25.56
N THR A 270 12.23 -4.00 26.11
CA THR A 270 12.69 -5.25 26.71
C THR A 270 13.20 -6.23 25.68
N PHE A 271 12.54 -6.36 24.55
CA PHE A 271 13.01 -7.22 23.47
C PHE A 271 12.86 -6.54 22.12
N LYS A 272 13.78 -6.91 21.24
CA LYS A 272 13.75 -6.53 19.84
C LYS A 272 13.18 -7.73 19.10
N SER A 273 11.87 -7.81 18.97
CA SER A 273 11.31 -8.80 18.08
C SER A 273 11.36 -8.23 16.69
N GLU A 274 12.19 -8.76 15.87
CA GLU A 274 12.13 -8.60 14.44
C GLU A 274 11.59 -9.90 13.91
N SER A 275 10.70 -9.81 12.98
CA SER A 275 10.32 -10.99 12.36
C SER A 275 10.87 -11.20 11.04
N GLY A 276 11.18 -12.37 10.82
CA GLY A 276 11.31 -12.93 9.50
C GLY A 276 10.01 -13.57 9.03
N SER A 277 9.96 -13.71 7.76
CA SER A 277 9.00 -14.33 6.88
C SER A 277 8.52 -15.73 7.24
N LYS A 278 9.14 -16.38 8.18
CA LYS A 278 8.85 -17.76 8.57
C LYS A 278 8.51 -17.85 10.05
N GLY A 279 7.51 -17.08 10.47
CA GLY A 279 6.94 -17.32 11.78
C GLY A 279 6.61 -18.81 11.94
N PRO A 280 6.79 -19.40 13.13
CA PRO A 280 6.52 -20.81 13.38
C PRO A 280 5.07 -21.15 13.09
N ILE A 281 4.81 -22.40 12.77
CA ILE A 281 3.45 -22.94 12.85
C ILE A 281 3.20 -23.28 14.30
N VAL A 282 2.18 -22.66 14.88
CA VAL A 282 1.79 -22.80 16.27
C VAL A 282 0.43 -23.51 16.34
N GLU A 283 0.29 -24.46 17.24
CA GLU A 283 -0.99 -25.10 17.50
C GLU A 283 -1.87 -24.16 18.30
N THR A 284 -3.10 -23.97 17.85
CA THR A 284 -4.15 -23.23 18.53
C THR A 284 -5.32 -24.16 18.84
N ASN A 285 -6.27 -23.71 19.67
CA ASN A 285 -7.52 -24.43 19.92
C ASN A 285 -8.39 -24.62 18.65
N LYS A 286 -7.98 -24.05 17.51
CA LYS A 286 -8.62 -24.12 16.19
C LYS A 286 -7.71 -24.71 15.11
N GLY A 287 -6.67 -25.45 15.52
CA GLY A 287 -5.68 -26.07 14.63
C GLY A 287 -4.44 -25.21 14.39
N PRO A 288 -3.53 -25.69 13.54
CA PRO A 288 -2.25 -25.04 13.29
C PRO A 288 -2.43 -23.69 12.58
N LYS A 289 -1.74 -22.67 13.08
CA LYS A 289 -1.69 -21.34 12.47
C LYS A 289 -0.27 -20.90 12.23
N ARG A 290 -0.04 -20.30 11.08
CA ARG A 290 1.24 -19.65 10.78
C ARG A 290 1.29 -18.32 11.51
N MET A 291 2.41 -18.14 12.20
CA MET A 291 2.69 -16.91 12.89
C MET A 291 3.67 -16.09 12.06
N GLY A 292 3.35 -14.82 11.90
CA GLY A 292 4.32 -13.82 11.53
C GLY A 292 4.69 -13.05 12.78
N THR A 293 5.95 -12.77 13.01
CA THR A 293 6.33 -11.86 14.08
C THR A 293 6.31 -10.43 13.59
N PHE A 294 5.77 -9.59 14.42
CA PHE A 294 5.91 -8.16 14.27
C PHE A 294 6.45 -7.58 15.55
N SER A 295 7.45 -6.76 15.43
CA SER A 295 7.81 -5.87 16.50
C SER A 295 7.52 -4.46 16.07
N THR A 296 6.69 -3.79 16.82
CA THR A 296 6.53 -2.35 16.74
C THR A 296 7.44 -1.62 17.71
N GLY A 297 8.26 -2.33 18.48
CA GLY A 297 9.16 -1.74 19.46
C GLY A 297 10.18 -0.77 18.84
N LYS A 298 11.02 -0.22 19.70
CA LYS A 298 12.02 0.83 19.43
C LYS A 298 12.78 0.68 18.10
N ASN A 299 13.00 -0.53 17.63
CA ASN A 299 13.75 -0.77 16.39
C ASN A 299 12.97 -0.40 15.13
N LEU A 300 11.66 -0.65 15.09
CA LEU A 300 10.86 -0.34 13.91
C LEU A 300 10.70 1.17 13.75
N TYR A 301 10.45 1.87 14.83
CA TYR A 301 10.35 3.34 14.82
C TYR A 301 11.72 4.03 14.71
N ASN A 302 12.79 3.33 15.02
CA ASN A 302 14.15 3.79 14.78
C ASN A 302 14.64 3.49 13.36
N SER A 303 14.04 2.51 12.69
CA SER A 303 14.26 2.31 11.27
C SER A 303 13.38 3.32 10.50
N ARG A 304 13.84 3.85 9.39
CA ARG A 304 13.09 4.76 8.51
C ARG A 304 12.00 4.07 7.72
N THR A 305 11.63 2.88 8.13
CA THR A 305 10.68 2.04 7.47
C THR A 305 9.31 2.36 8.01
N GLU A 306 8.42 2.79 7.15
CA GLU A 306 7.00 2.86 7.48
C GLU A 306 6.52 1.45 7.81
N LEU A 307 5.68 1.32 8.84
CA LEU A 307 5.22 0.00 9.30
C LEU A 307 4.55 -0.80 8.16
N TRP A 308 3.68 -0.17 7.37
CA TRP A 308 3.03 -0.82 6.24
C TRP A 308 4.03 -1.39 5.21
N PHE A 309 5.14 -0.68 4.99
CA PHE A 309 6.16 -1.07 4.03
C PHE A 309 6.92 -2.31 4.50
N TRP A 310 7.34 -2.29 5.76
CA TRP A 310 7.99 -3.45 6.38
C TRP A 310 7.04 -4.65 6.48
N LEU A 311 5.77 -4.42 6.89
CA LEU A 311 4.73 -5.44 6.93
C LEU A 311 4.54 -6.13 5.57
N THR A 312 4.47 -5.34 4.52
CA THR A 312 4.32 -5.85 3.15
C THR A 312 5.54 -6.69 2.76
N HIS A 313 6.75 -6.18 3.02
CA HIS A 313 8.00 -6.88 2.77
C HIS A 313 8.01 -8.28 3.43
N GLU A 314 7.71 -8.34 4.72
CA GLU A 314 7.72 -9.61 5.46
C GLU A 314 6.61 -10.58 5.01
N LEU A 315 5.42 -10.08 4.68
CA LEU A 315 4.34 -10.93 4.20
C LEU A 315 4.56 -11.45 2.78
N LEU A 316 5.28 -10.71 1.92
CA LEU A 316 5.69 -11.22 0.61
C LEU A 316 6.47 -12.54 0.73
N HIS A 317 7.29 -12.65 1.74
CA HIS A 317 7.96 -13.91 2.04
C HIS A 317 6.98 -15.04 2.37
N SER A 318 5.93 -14.77 3.13
CA SER A 318 4.90 -15.75 3.46
C SER A 318 4.08 -16.19 2.24
N TRP A 319 3.99 -15.35 1.21
CA TRP A 319 3.31 -15.65 -0.06
C TRP A 319 4.23 -16.25 -1.13
N GLY A 320 5.51 -16.47 -0.84
CA GLY A 320 6.39 -17.23 -1.70
C GLY A 320 7.61 -16.51 -2.27
N ILE A 321 7.78 -15.21 -2.01
CA ILE A 321 9.00 -14.50 -2.36
C ILE A 321 10.00 -14.60 -1.22
N LYS A 322 10.94 -15.52 -1.33
CA LYS A 322 11.95 -15.71 -0.30
C LYS A 322 13.06 -14.68 -0.31
N GLN A 323 13.34 -14.14 -1.45
CA GLN A 323 14.61 -13.50 -1.75
C GLN A 323 14.61 -11.99 -1.54
N HIS A 324 15.77 -11.47 -1.15
CA HIS A 324 16.09 -10.06 -1.21
C HIS A 324 16.84 -9.75 -2.52
N ALA A 325 16.17 -9.99 -3.65
CA ALA A 325 16.71 -9.79 -4.98
C ALA A 325 15.76 -8.90 -5.82
N PRO A 326 16.26 -8.13 -6.78
CA PRO A 326 17.66 -7.97 -7.14
C PRO A 326 18.52 -7.44 -6.00
N ALA A 327 19.78 -7.87 -5.98
CA ALA A 327 20.67 -7.64 -4.86
C ALA A 327 21.05 -6.17 -4.67
N TRP A 328 21.21 -5.78 -3.40
CA TRP A 328 21.92 -4.58 -2.98
C TRP A 328 23.17 -4.29 -3.86
N PRO A 329 23.54 -3.01 -4.19
CA PRO A 329 23.19 -1.84 -3.39
C PRO A 329 21.96 -1.03 -3.85
N ALA A 330 21.24 -1.44 -4.88
CA ALA A 330 20.09 -0.68 -5.35
C ALA A 330 18.80 -1.18 -4.70
N VAL A 331 18.32 -0.50 -3.68
CA VAL A 331 17.03 -0.81 -3.04
C VAL A 331 15.92 -0.13 -3.83
N LEU A 332 15.58 -0.72 -4.97
CA LEU A 332 14.58 -0.19 -5.91
C LEU A 332 13.22 -0.92 -5.83
N SER A 333 13.12 -1.94 -5.00
CA SER A 333 11.91 -2.73 -4.80
C SER A 333 11.68 -3.00 -3.32
N ILE A 334 10.43 -3.12 -2.93
CA ILE A 334 10.02 -3.49 -1.58
C ILE A 334 10.68 -4.79 -1.11
N ASN A 335 10.90 -5.73 -2.02
CA ASN A 335 11.48 -7.02 -1.70
C ASN A 335 13.00 -6.96 -1.49
N THR A 336 13.71 -6.04 -2.15
CA THR A 336 15.15 -5.87 -2.00
C THR A 336 15.54 -5.37 -0.62
N GLY A 337 14.69 -4.58 0.01
CA GLY A 337 14.90 -4.09 1.37
C GLY A 337 13.82 -3.12 1.83
N SER A 338 13.61 -3.08 3.11
CA SER A 338 12.55 -2.31 3.76
C SER A 338 12.91 -0.84 4.01
N SER A 339 13.97 -0.30 3.44
CA SER A 339 14.46 1.06 3.75
C SER A 339 14.89 1.90 2.54
N GLY A 340 14.62 1.45 1.33
CA GLY A 340 14.99 2.15 0.10
C GLY A 340 13.94 3.14 -0.41
N PRO A 341 14.27 3.88 -1.48
CA PRO A 341 13.32 4.77 -2.14
C PRO A 341 12.26 4.01 -2.96
N GLY A 342 12.57 2.80 -3.44
CA GLY A 342 11.64 1.96 -4.19
C GLY A 342 10.72 1.18 -3.25
N GLN A 343 9.42 1.44 -3.37
CA GLN A 343 8.37 0.74 -2.63
C GLN A 343 7.51 -0.09 -3.58
N SER A 344 7.93 -0.18 -4.84
CA SER A 344 7.31 -0.98 -5.89
C SER A 344 7.68 -2.46 -5.79
N LEU A 345 6.94 -3.30 -6.49
CA LEU A 345 7.29 -4.70 -6.73
C LEU A 345 7.85 -4.83 -8.14
N ILE A 346 9.04 -5.40 -8.29
CA ILE A 346 9.60 -5.69 -9.62
C ILE A 346 8.71 -6.66 -10.39
N THR A 347 8.72 -6.55 -11.71
CA THR A 347 7.82 -7.35 -12.56
C THR A 347 8.13 -8.83 -12.49
N TRP A 348 9.41 -9.22 -12.30
CA TRP A 348 9.77 -10.62 -12.10
C TRP A 348 9.07 -11.22 -10.87
N ASP A 349 9.11 -10.54 -9.73
CA ASP A 349 8.43 -10.98 -8.52
C ASP A 349 6.91 -10.97 -8.69
N SER A 350 6.37 -9.97 -9.39
CA SER A 350 4.95 -9.93 -9.75
C SER A 350 4.53 -11.14 -10.60
N MET A 351 5.40 -11.60 -11.52
CA MET A 351 5.19 -12.83 -12.29
C MET A 351 5.26 -14.08 -11.40
N ILE A 352 6.22 -14.16 -10.48
CA ILE A 352 6.34 -15.26 -9.50
C ILE A 352 5.09 -15.36 -8.63
N MET A 353 4.50 -14.23 -8.28
CA MET A 353 3.26 -14.16 -7.50
C MET A 353 1.99 -14.48 -8.32
N ASP A 354 2.09 -14.70 -9.62
CA ASP A 354 0.98 -14.75 -10.58
C ASP A 354 0.14 -13.45 -10.64
N TRP A 355 0.72 -12.34 -10.22
CA TRP A 355 0.07 -11.03 -10.18
C TRP A 355 0.16 -10.27 -11.50
N ALA A 356 1.26 -10.41 -12.24
CA ALA A 356 1.43 -9.76 -13.52
C ALA A 356 0.37 -10.19 -14.54
N ASN A 357 -0.09 -9.23 -15.36
CA ASN A 357 -0.91 -9.51 -16.52
C ASN A 357 -0.01 -9.72 -17.76
N PRO A 358 -0.47 -10.45 -18.78
CA PRO A 358 0.29 -10.58 -20.03
C PRO A 358 0.67 -9.24 -20.67
N SER A 359 -0.17 -8.22 -20.53
CA SER A 359 0.06 -6.85 -21.04
C SER A 359 1.12 -6.05 -20.27
N ASP A 360 1.49 -6.51 -19.06
CA ASP A 360 2.49 -5.84 -18.24
C ASP A 360 3.92 -6.16 -18.71
N VAL A 361 4.08 -7.16 -19.58
CA VAL A 361 5.38 -7.66 -20.03
C VAL A 361 5.47 -7.65 -21.55
N TRP A 362 6.45 -6.93 -22.08
CA TRP A 362 6.92 -7.11 -23.44
C TRP A 362 8.04 -8.16 -23.42
N CYS A 363 7.89 -9.24 -24.20
CA CYS A 363 8.80 -10.39 -24.18
C CYS A 363 9.36 -10.69 -25.57
N SER A 364 10.66 -10.93 -25.65
CA SER A 364 11.36 -11.46 -26.84
C SER A 364 12.44 -12.46 -26.43
N GLU A 365 12.99 -13.17 -27.41
CA GLU A 365 14.18 -14.00 -27.26
C GLU A 365 15.35 -13.37 -28.04
N ILE A 366 16.57 -13.55 -27.54
CA ILE A 366 17.77 -12.96 -28.13
C ILE A 366 17.97 -13.36 -29.60
N ASP A 367 17.66 -14.62 -29.96
CA ASP A 367 17.85 -15.14 -31.31
C ASP A 367 16.87 -14.57 -32.34
N SER A 368 15.73 -14.07 -31.91
CA SER A 368 14.67 -13.48 -32.75
C SER A 368 14.51 -11.98 -32.54
N LEU A 369 15.37 -11.35 -31.74
CA LEU A 369 15.27 -9.96 -31.34
C LEU A 369 15.49 -9.02 -32.53
N LYS A 370 14.44 -8.26 -32.87
CA LYS A 370 14.49 -7.19 -33.86
C LYS A 370 14.58 -5.86 -33.15
N THR A 371 15.18 -4.86 -33.80
CA THR A 371 15.18 -3.48 -33.28
C THR A 371 13.73 -3.03 -33.06
N THR A 372 13.41 -2.68 -31.83
CA THR A 372 12.05 -2.33 -31.41
C THR A 372 12.11 -1.26 -30.32
N GLU A 373 11.22 -0.28 -30.41
CA GLU A 373 10.96 0.64 -29.30
C GLU A 373 9.85 0.09 -28.40
N VAL A 374 10.08 0.20 -27.09
CA VAL A 374 9.12 -0.18 -26.05
C VAL A 374 8.97 0.97 -25.08
N THR A 375 7.72 1.40 -24.83
CA THR A 375 7.40 2.43 -23.84
C THR A 375 7.02 1.76 -22.53
N LEU A 376 7.75 2.07 -21.46
CA LEU A 376 7.59 1.49 -20.13
C LEU A 376 6.75 2.41 -19.24
N ALA A 377 5.77 1.83 -18.58
CA ALA A 377 5.04 2.47 -17.50
C ALA A 377 5.83 2.33 -16.19
N PRO A 378 6.10 3.42 -15.45
CA PRO A 378 6.80 3.33 -14.17
C PRO A 378 6.12 2.37 -13.21
N LEU A 379 6.94 1.61 -12.46
CA LEU A 379 6.43 0.61 -11.50
C LEU A 379 5.66 1.26 -10.37
N GLU A 380 6.06 2.45 -9.93
CA GLU A 380 5.49 3.16 -8.78
C GLU A 380 4.13 3.80 -9.06
N ARG A 381 3.67 3.71 -10.32
CA ARG A 381 2.48 4.42 -10.80
C ARG A 381 1.33 3.48 -11.14
N GLU A 382 0.13 3.83 -10.72
CA GLU A 382 -1.11 3.13 -11.10
C GLU A 382 -1.52 3.48 -12.54
N GLN A 383 -0.77 3.00 -13.51
CA GLN A 383 -0.94 3.23 -14.93
C GLN A 383 -0.90 1.90 -15.66
N LYS A 384 -1.79 1.68 -16.62
CA LYS A 384 -1.70 0.52 -17.51
C LYS A 384 -0.62 0.74 -18.56
N GLY A 385 -0.04 -0.34 -19.00
CA GLY A 385 1.03 -0.36 -20.00
C GLY A 385 2.08 -1.39 -19.65
N VAL A 386 3.08 -1.54 -20.49
CA VAL A 386 4.21 -2.45 -20.27
C VAL A 386 4.99 -1.98 -19.04
N LYS A 387 5.09 -2.84 -18.02
CA LYS A 387 5.85 -2.59 -16.80
C LYS A 387 7.31 -3.03 -16.93
N ALA A 388 7.53 -4.09 -17.69
CA ALA A 388 8.88 -4.56 -18.00
C ALA A 388 9.01 -4.99 -19.47
N ALA A 389 10.16 -4.63 -20.07
CA ALA A 389 10.62 -5.28 -21.27
C ALA A 389 11.61 -6.38 -20.89
N MET A 390 11.38 -7.60 -21.41
CA MET A 390 12.16 -8.77 -21.10
C MET A 390 12.76 -9.41 -22.35
N VAL A 391 14.04 -9.74 -22.30
CA VAL A 391 14.71 -10.51 -23.33
C VAL A 391 15.23 -11.81 -22.72
N LYS A 392 14.68 -12.93 -23.15
CA LYS A 392 15.17 -14.24 -22.75
C LYS A 392 16.51 -14.50 -23.45
N LEU A 393 17.56 -14.63 -22.65
CA LEU A 393 18.93 -14.85 -23.11
C LEU A 393 19.28 -16.34 -23.26
N SER A 394 18.66 -17.18 -22.42
CA SER A 394 18.86 -18.62 -22.38
C SER A 394 17.70 -19.32 -21.65
N PRO A 395 17.65 -20.65 -21.57
CA PRO A 395 16.63 -21.36 -20.79
C PRO A 395 16.57 -20.98 -19.30
N SER A 396 17.66 -20.41 -18.76
CA SER A 396 17.78 -20.04 -17.34
C SER A 396 17.94 -18.54 -17.08
N ARG A 397 18.01 -17.70 -18.11
CA ARG A 397 18.40 -16.29 -17.95
C ARG A 397 17.51 -15.34 -18.72
N VAL A 398 17.15 -14.24 -18.07
CA VAL A 398 16.34 -13.17 -18.64
C VAL A 398 16.94 -11.83 -18.27
N LEU A 399 17.14 -10.96 -19.27
CA LEU A 399 17.41 -9.54 -19.07
C LEU A 399 16.08 -8.80 -18.92
N VAL A 400 15.91 -8.05 -17.85
CA VAL A 400 14.70 -7.29 -17.54
C VAL A 400 15.00 -5.81 -17.46
N MET A 401 14.21 -4.98 -18.12
CA MET A 401 14.29 -3.51 -18.08
C MET A 401 12.98 -2.95 -17.54
N GLU A 402 13.07 -2.06 -16.56
CA GLU A 402 11.93 -1.45 -15.86
C GLU A 402 12.14 0.05 -15.69
N SER A 403 11.05 0.81 -15.69
CA SER A 403 11.06 2.24 -15.41
C SER A 403 10.69 2.51 -13.96
N HIS A 404 11.46 3.38 -13.31
CA HIS A 404 11.22 3.85 -11.96
C HIS A 404 11.05 5.37 -11.92
N ARG A 405 10.09 5.85 -11.14
CA ARG A 405 9.76 7.27 -10.98
C ARG A 405 9.34 7.58 -9.55
N LYS A 406 9.53 8.86 -9.18
CA LYS A 406 8.88 9.41 -8.00
C LYS A 406 7.38 9.42 -8.22
N ASP A 407 6.66 8.62 -7.46
CA ASP A 407 5.20 8.52 -7.51
C ASP A 407 4.66 7.96 -6.18
N LYS A 408 3.41 7.51 -6.15
CA LYS A 408 2.74 6.98 -4.96
C LYS A 408 3.57 5.91 -4.22
N TRP A 409 4.22 5.01 -4.95
CA TRP A 409 4.99 3.89 -4.42
C TRP A 409 6.51 4.04 -4.63
N GLY A 410 6.98 5.27 -4.78
CA GLY A 410 8.40 5.55 -4.97
C GLY A 410 8.79 6.89 -4.38
N LYS A 411 9.71 6.88 -3.40
CA LYS A 411 10.23 8.06 -2.72
C LYS A 411 11.52 8.57 -3.35
N PHE A 412 11.64 8.42 -4.65
CA PHE A 412 12.81 8.91 -5.39
C PHE A 412 12.92 10.43 -5.28
N VAL A 413 14.13 10.93 -5.18
CA VAL A 413 14.41 12.35 -5.32
C VAL A 413 14.63 12.69 -6.79
N ASP A 414 14.46 13.95 -7.14
CA ASP A 414 14.63 14.40 -8.52
C ASP A 414 16.02 14.06 -9.05
N GLY A 415 16.09 13.58 -10.29
CA GLY A 415 17.34 13.14 -10.95
C GLY A 415 17.90 11.81 -10.46
N THR A 416 17.13 11.02 -9.71
CA THR A 416 17.56 9.70 -9.21
C THR A 416 16.60 8.57 -9.62
N TYR A 417 15.98 8.72 -10.81
CA TYR A 417 15.05 7.77 -11.39
C TYR A 417 15.30 7.66 -12.90
N GLY A 418 14.82 6.61 -13.51
CA GLY A 418 15.00 6.31 -14.92
C GLY A 418 14.74 4.84 -15.21
N VAL A 419 15.35 4.31 -16.25
CA VAL A 419 15.28 2.90 -16.58
C VAL A 419 16.40 2.14 -15.87
N THR A 420 16.04 1.06 -15.21
CA THR A 420 16.98 0.10 -14.62
C THR A 420 16.95 -1.19 -15.42
N ALA A 421 18.04 -1.95 -15.34
CA ALA A 421 18.06 -3.32 -15.85
C ALA A 421 18.61 -4.27 -14.80
N TYR A 422 18.09 -5.49 -14.79
CA TYR A 422 18.62 -6.57 -13.98
C TYR A 422 18.58 -7.88 -14.74
N ILE A 423 19.46 -8.80 -14.34
CA ILE A 423 19.49 -10.16 -14.84
C ILE A 423 18.83 -11.06 -13.83
N VAL A 424 17.92 -11.89 -14.30
CA VAL A 424 17.46 -13.08 -13.58
C VAL A 424 18.26 -14.26 -14.10
N ASP A 425 18.90 -15.00 -13.19
CA ASP A 425 19.61 -16.23 -13.48
C ASP A 425 19.16 -17.34 -12.52
N THR A 426 18.37 -18.25 -13.03
CA THR A 426 17.69 -19.26 -12.22
C THR A 426 18.57 -20.47 -11.83
N ARG A 427 19.86 -20.40 -12.12
CA ARG A 427 20.85 -21.38 -11.66
C ARG A 427 21.33 -21.10 -10.23
N PHE A 428 21.07 -19.89 -9.72
CA PHE A 428 21.56 -19.44 -8.41
C PHE A 428 20.43 -19.39 -7.40
N ASP A 429 20.76 -19.69 -6.14
CA ASP A 429 19.85 -19.46 -5.01
C ASP A 429 19.86 -17.97 -4.62
N THR A 430 18.87 -17.57 -3.85
CA THR A 430 18.55 -16.17 -3.67
C THR A 430 19.21 -15.51 -2.48
N ASP A 431 19.45 -16.24 -1.39
CA ASP A 431 19.82 -15.66 -0.10
C ASP A 431 21.26 -15.98 0.38
N ARG A 432 22.00 -16.77 -0.37
CA ARG A 432 23.34 -17.16 0.06
C ARG A 432 24.38 -16.39 -0.72
N ALA A 433 24.62 -15.15 -0.28
CA ALA A 433 25.78 -14.39 -0.75
C ALA A 433 27.05 -15.19 -0.47
N GLY A 434 27.80 -15.56 -1.52
CA GLY A 434 29.12 -16.19 -1.41
C GLY A 434 29.17 -17.69 -1.73
N GLU A 435 28.13 -18.48 -1.56
CA GLU A 435 28.18 -19.91 -1.88
C GLU A 435 28.05 -20.22 -3.39
N TYR A 436 27.50 -19.29 -4.15
CA TYR A 436 27.31 -19.42 -5.60
C TYR A 436 27.91 -18.24 -6.38
N ALA A 437 28.83 -17.52 -5.78
CA ALA A 437 29.61 -16.50 -6.47
C ALA A 437 30.50 -17.17 -7.51
N GLY A 438 30.15 -17.11 -8.77
CA GLY A 438 30.95 -17.84 -9.73
C GLY A 438 30.80 -17.43 -11.17
N VAL A 439 29.86 -16.56 -11.50
CA VAL A 439 29.68 -16.09 -12.87
C VAL A 439 29.99 -14.61 -12.91
N ASP A 440 31.01 -14.26 -13.69
CA ASP A 440 31.26 -12.85 -14.01
C ASP A 440 30.12 -12.33 -14.89
N ASP A 441 29.57 -11.21 -14.48
CA ASP A 441 28.58 -10.50 -15.25
C ASP A 441 29.21 -9.45 -16.16
N PHE A 442 28.35 -8.59 -16.61
CA PHE A 442 28.72 -7.39 -17.32
C PHE A 442 29.79 -6.59 -16.56
N LYS A 443 30.98 -6.49 -17.15
CA LYS A 443 32.16 -5.75 -16.62
C LYS A 443 32.81 -6.33 -15.35
N GLY A 444 32.71 -7.62 -15.12
CA GLY A 444 33.42 -8.29 -14.02
C GLY A 444 32.76 -8.15 -12.64
N THR A 445 31.48 -7.81 -12.60
CA THR A 445 30.65 -7.92 -11.40
C THR A 445 30.25 -9.38 -11.22
N LYS A 446 30.33 -9.89 -10.00
CA LYS A 446 29.92 -11.27 -9.72
C LYS A 446 28.46 -11.34 -9.34
N TYR A 447 27.71 -12.25 -9.97
CA TYR A 447 26.38 -12.59 -9.52
C TYR A 447 26.45 -13.27 -8.15
N THR A 448 25.63 -12.77 -7.25
CA THR A 448 25.56 -13.30 -5.89
C THR A 448 24.19 -13.90 -5.58
N ARG A 449 23.19 -13.65 -6.43
CA ARG A 449 21.79 -14.04 -6.22
C ARG A 449 21.11 -14.32 -7.55
N ALA A 450 19.92 -14.92 -7.48
CA ALA A 450 19.12 -15.23 -8.68
C ALA A 450 18.70 -14.00 -9.49
N ALA A 451 18.61 -12.83 -8.88
CA ALA A 451 18.39 -11.58 -9.59
C ALA A 451 19.40 -10.53 -9.13
N ASN A 452 19.98 -9.78 -10.08
CA ASN A 452 21.01 -8.79 -9.81
C ASN A 452 20.86 -7.60 -10.74
N TYR A 453 20.87 -6.38 -10.19
CA TYR A 453 20.89 -5.15 -10.98
C TYR A 453 22.21 -5.02 -11.74
N LEU A 454 22.10 -4.50 -12.96
CA LEU A 454 23.25 -4.14 -13.78
C LEU A 454 23.70 -2.72 -13.42
N GLU A 455 24.96 -2.58 -13.10
CA GLU A 455 25.60 -1.27 -12.97
C GLU A 455 26.16 -0.82 -14.33
N PHE A 456 25.65 0.29 -14.85
CA PHE A 456 26.04 0.77 -16.18
C PHE A 456 27.40 1.47 -16.22
N LYS A 457 27.98 1.80 -15.06
CA LYS A 457 29.27 2.51 -14.91
C LYS A 457 29.36 3.82 -15.69
N LEU A 458 28.26 4.56 -15.73
CA LEU A 458 28.13 5.82 -16.47
C LEU A 458 28.58 7.05 -15.66
N ASN A 459 29.15 6.85 -14.49
CA ASN A 459 29.75 7.89 -13.65
C ASN A 459 28.76 8.92 -13.09
N HIS A 460 27.54 8.54 -12.84
CA HIS A 460 26.49 9.41 -12.28
C HIS A 460 26.64 9.65 -10.77
N GLY A 461 27.58 8.95 -10.12
CA GLY A 461 27.79 9.02 -8.67
C GLY A 461 26.72 8.28 -7.86
N ASP A 462 26.73 8.55 -6.57
CA ASP A 462 25.86 7.88 -5.61
C ASP A 462 24.77 8.81 -5.11
N TYR A 463 23.60 8.24 -4.83
CA TYR A 463 22.60 8.90 -4.01
C TYR A 463 22.95 8.73 -2.54
N LYS A 464 23.25 9.85 -1.88
CA LYS A 464 23.56 9.89 -0.46
C LYS A 464 22.54 10.76 0.26
N ALA A 465 22.14 10.33 1.43
CA ALA A 465 21.31 11.15 2.32
C ALA A 465 21.69 10.90 3.78
N GLU A 466 21.48 11.91 4.59
CA GLU A 466 21.69 11.80 6.03
C GLU A 466 20.64 10.88 6.65
N ARG A 467 21.08 9.99 7.51
CA ARG A 467 20.22 9.09 8.28
C ARG A 467 20.02 9.63 9.68
N PHE A 468 18.77 9.60 10.10
CA PHE A 468 18.38 10.01 11.44
C PHE A 468 17.65 8.89 12.16
N ASN A 469 17.86 8.81 13.46
CA ASN A 469 16.95 8.11 14.33
C ASN A 469 15.63 8.88 14.39
N GLN A 470 14.55 8.31 13.91
CA GLN A 470 13.26 9.00 13.86
C GLN A 470 12.67 9.30 15.25
N ALA A 471 13.01 8.50 16.26
CA ALA A 471 12.51 8.69 17.60
C ALA A 471 13.30 9.74 18.39
N THR A 472 14.60 9.90 18.11
CA THR A 472 15.49 10.78 18.88
C THR A 472 15.97 11.99 18.09
N GLY A 473 15.82 11.99 16.76
CA GLY A 473 16.38 13.01 15.86
C GLY A 473 17.90 12.94 15.72
N GLU A 474 18.56 11.94 16.31
CA GLU A 474 20.01 11.76 16.26
C GLU A 474 20.45 11.42 14.83
N SER A 475 21.46 12.14 14.32
CA SER A 475 22.06 11.85 13.03
C SER A 475 22.97 10.64 13.10
N TRP A 476 22.80 9.72 12.15
CA TRP A 476 23.73 8.60 11.93
C TRP A 476 24.71 8.88 10.79
N GLY A 477 24.76 10.13 10.34
CA GLY A 477 25.63 10.58 9.27
C GLY A 477 25.14 10.24 7.87
N MET A 478 25.93 10.65 6.89
CA MET A 478 25.66 10.42 5.46
C MET A 478 25.80 8.95 5.09
N GLN A 479 24.80 8.40 4.46
CA GLN A 479 24.83 7.02 3.97
C GLN A 479 24.49 6.98 2.48
N THR A 480 25.17 6.10 1.75
CA THR A 480 24.85 5.77 0.36
C THR A 480 23.66 4.83 0.33
N TYR A 481 22.59 5.24 -0.34
CA TYR A 481 21.40 4.42 -0.54
C TYR A 481 21.49 3.57 -1.80
N PHE A 482 21.98 4.15 -2.87
CA PHE A 482 22.25 3.45 -4.12
C PHE A 482 23.17 4.29 -5.02
N SER A 483 23.83 3.64 -5.97
CA SER A 483 24.54 4.30 -7.04
C SER A 483 23.56 4.69 -8.15
N LYS A 484 23.65 5.93 -8.63
CA LYS A 484 22.89 6.39 -9.80
C LYS A 484 23.32 5.68 -11.08
N ASN A 485 24.44 4.99 -11.07
CA ASN A 485 24.91 4.16 -12.18
C ASN A 485 24.01 2.93 -12.47
N TYR A 486 23.02 2.66 -11.62
CA TYR A 486 21.98 1.68 -11.91
C TYR A 486 20.82 2.24 -12.75
N PHE A 487 20.83 3.55 -13.04
CA PHE A 487 19.84 4.20 -13.89
C PHE A 487 20.42 4.57 -15.23
N LEU A 488 19.66 4.31 -16.27
CA LEU A 488 19.90 4.79 -17.63
C LEU A 488 19.07 6.06 -17.84
N TYR A 489 19.72 7.11 -18.32
CA TYR A 489 19.08 8.39 -18.60
C TYR A 489 18.94 8.59 -20.13
N GLU A 490 18.12 9.58 -20.52
CA GLU A 490 17.85 9.84 -21.94
C GLU A 490 19.13 10.02 -22.75
N GLY A 491 19.20 9.33 -23.88
CA GLY A 491 20.35 9.31 -24.80
C GLY A 491 21.39 8.25 -24.47
N GLU A 492 21.39 7.69 -23.27
CA GLU A 492 22.35 6.68 -22.84
C GLU A 492 21.97 5.27 -23.26
N SER A 493 22.97 4.39 -23.31
CA SER A 493 22.79 3.00 -23.69
C SER A 493 23.77 2.08 -22.96
N PHE A 494 23.39 0.81 -22.86
CA PHE A 494 24.28 -0.28 -22.46
C PHE A 494 24.14 -1.46 -23.41
N THR A 495 25.14 -2.33 -23.41
CA THR A 495 25.07 -3.62 -24.12
C THR A 495 25.39 -4.74 -23.16
N TYR A 496 24.53 -5.77 -23.15
CA TYR A 496 24.70 -6.95 -22.33
C TYR A 496 24.43 -8.21 -23.19
N GLU A 497 25.44 -9.07 -23.32
CA GLU A 497 25.36 -10.34 -24.08
C GLU A 497 24.68 -10.22 -25.45
N GLY A 498 25.03 -9.20 -26.20
CA GLY A 498 24.51 -9.01 -27.55
C GLY A 498 23.15 -8.28 -27.61
N VAL A 499 22.59 -7.90 -26.48
CA VAL A 499 21.41 -7.02 -26.40
C VAL A 499 21.87 -5.61 -26.09
N THR A 500 21.60 -4.67 -26.99
CA THR A 500 21.82 -3.24 -26.75
C THR A 500 20.49 -2.58 -26.40
N VAL A 501 20.48 -1.82 -25.31
CA VAL A 501 19.33 -1.05 -24.85
C VAL A 501 19.72 0.42 -24.77
N LYS A 502 18.91 1.28 -25.36
CA LYS A 502 19.09 2.74 -25.33
C LYS A 502 17.82 3.38 -24.78
N LEU A 503 17.94 4.30 -23.83
CA LEU A 503 16.84 5.16 -23.44
C LEU A 503 16.70 6.30 -24.45
N VAL A 504 15.69 6.22 -25.32
CA VAL A 504 15.51 7.18 -26.42
C VAL A 504 14.64 8.37 -26.04
N ARG A 505 13.78 8.20 -25.05
CA ARG A 505 12.94 9.28 -24.53
C ARG A 505 12.60 9.02 -23.06
N SER A 506 12.76 10.04 -22.24
CA SER A 506 12.39 10.04 -20.82
C SER A 506 11.40 11.17 -20.52
N GLY A 507 10.44 10.91 -19.66
CA GLY A 507 9.40 11.86 -19.29
C GLY A 507 8.45 11.24 -18.27
N ASP A 508 7.15 11.41 -18.46
CA ASP A 508 6.15 10.71 -17.67
C ASP A 508 6.28 9.18 -17.79
N ASN A 509 6.72 8.74 -18.96
CA ASN A 509 7.04 7.35 -19.30
C ASN A 509 8.41 7.31 -19.98
N ASP A 510 9.06 6.17 -19.94
CA ASP A 510 10.34 5.96 -20.61
C ASP A 510 10.15 5.10 -21.87
N THR A 511 10.75 5.53 -22.99
CA THR A 511 10.81 4.72 -24.20
C THR A 511 12.22 4.23 -24.42
N ILE A 512 12.41 2.93 -24.49
CA ILE A 512 13.70 2.30 -24.78
C ILE A 512 13.70 1.69 -26.17
N GLU A 513 14.81 1.81 -26.88
CA GLU A 513 15.12 1.03 -28.07
C GLU A 513 15.91 -0.21 -27.64
N ILE A 514 15.45 -1.37 -28.06
CA ILE A 514 16.11 -2.67 -27.80
C ILE A 514 16.53 -3.25 -29.14
N LYS A 515 17.78 -3.69 -29.28
CA LYS A 515 18.27 -4.36 -30.49
C LYS A 515 19.24 -5.49 -30.18
N GLY A 516 19.20 -6.54 -30.98
CA GLY A 516 20.22 -7.58 -30.99
C GLY A 516 21.46 -7.17 -31.79
N SER A 517 22.60 -7.73 -31.44
CA SER A 517 23.88 -7.51 -32.16
C SER A 517 24.06 -8.39 -33.40
N LYS A 518 23.02 -9.17 -33.80
CA LYS A 518 23.04 -9.99 -35.01
C LYS A 518 22.51 -9.22 -36.21
#